data_0002ae15b802def7b8e2de45ce40169b
#
_entry.id   0002ae15b802def7b8e2de45ce40169b
#
_cell.length_a   1.000
_cell.length_b   1.000
_cell.length_c   1.000
_cell.angle_alpha   90.00
_cell.angle_beta   90.00
_cell.angle_gamma   90.00
#
_symmetry.space_group_name_H-M   'P 1'
#
loop_
_entity.id
_entity.type
_entity.pdbx_description
1 polymer ?
#
loop_
_entity_poly.entity_id
_entity_poly.type
_entity_poly.pdbx_seq_one_letter_code
_entity_poly.pdbx_strand_id
1 'polypeptide(L)'
;MVYPRFLRFSAYHHSTPNSTTNKENLLKMRLFFLWFTLLFIFIGAMHFTALSLMDISPNTVFFWECYLGNYFLTLLLLFALLRAFERLSHSIAWIYLLASGLKFALFFLLLLPLFKADESVINVERFSFFVPYFSGLILETGALINKLNKL
;
A
#
# COMPACT_ATOMS: atom_id res chain seq x y z
N MET A 1 -7.30 -5.05 -66.61
CA MET A 1 -8.48 -4.92 -65.71
C MET A 1 -7.96 -4.90 -64.30
N VAL A 2 -7.95 -3.72 -63.63
CA VAL A 2 -7.41 -3.54 -62.30
C VAL A 2 -8.62 -3.32 -61.38
N TYR A 3 -8.82 -4.25 -60.40
CA TYR A 3 -9.86 -4.11 -59.40
C TYR A 3 -9.41 -3.18 -58.28
N PRO A 4 -10.15 -2.16 -57.88
CA PRO A 4 -9.81 -1.31 -56.74
C PRO A 4 -10.09 -2.07 -55.43
N ARG A 5 -9.08 -2.19 -54.57
CA ARG A 5 -9.21 -2.65 -53.18
C ARG A 5 -10.04 -1.61 -52.40
N PHE A 6 -11.24 -1.97 -52.05
CA PHE A 6 -12.03 -1.26 -51.08
C PHE A 6 -11.32 -1.29 -49.71
N LEU A 7 -10.82 -0.16 -49.30
CA LEU A 7 -10.36 0.07 -47.93
C LEU A 7 -11.57 -0.02 -46.99
N ARG A 8 -11.67 -1.16 -46.32
CA ARG A 8 -12.65 -1.34 -45.21
C ARG A 8 -12.14 -0.52 -44.04
N PHE A 9 -12.63 0.72 -43.91
CA PHE A 9 -12.53 1.50 -42.69
C PHE A 9 -13.27 0.73 -41.59
N SER A 10 -12.52 -0.01 -40.78
CA SER A 10 -13.02 -0.55 -39.52
C SER A 10 -13.30 0.64 -38.60
N ALA A 11 -14.58 0.99 -38.49
CA ALA A 11 -15.03 1.96 -37.51
C ALA A 11 -14.66 1.41 -36.13
N TYR A 12 -13.60 1.96 -35.55
CA TYR A 12 -13.31 1.77 -34.13
C TYR A 12 -14.51 2.32 -33.36
N HIS A 13 -15.37 1.42 -32.94
CA HIS A 13 -16.44 1.72 -32.00
C HIS A 13 -15.74 2.13 -30.70
N HIS A 14 -15.60 3.42 -30.49
CA HIS A 14 -15.22 4.00 -29.23
C HIS A 14 -16.41 3.79 -28.28
N SER A 15 -16.46 2.59 -27.69
CA SER A 15 -17.43 2.29 -26.64
C SER A 15 -17.08 3.19 -25.46
N THR A 16 -17.87 4.23 -25.27
CA THR A 16 -17.85 5.05 -24.06
C THR A 16 -17.98 4.12 -22.85
N PRO A 17 -17.08 4.20 -21.85
CA PRO A 17 -17.17 3.34 -20.68
C PRO A 17 -18.55 3.51 -20.04
N ASN A 18 -19.28 2.41 -19.95
CA ASN A 18 -20.62 2.37 -19.42
C ASN A 18 -20.61 2.90 -17.99
N SER A 19 -21.48 3.84 -17.64
CA SER A 19 -21.52 4.49 -16.32
C SER A 19 -21.67 3.48 -15.15
N THR A 20 -22.23 2.30 -15.43
CA THR A 20 -22.36 1.17 -14.50
C THR A 20 -21.00 0.56 -14.16
N THR A 21 -20.14 0.32 -15.14
CA THR A 21 -18.78 -0.26 -14.94
C THR A 21 -17.90 0.65 -14.09
N ASN A 22 -18.04 1.95 -14.25
CA ASN A 22 -17.29 2.93 -13.47
C ASN A 22 -17.73 2.93 -11.98
N LYS A 23 -19.03 2.83 -11.72
CA LYS A 23 -19.59 2.73 -10.36
C LYS A 23 -19.14 1.44 -9.65
N GLU A 24 -19.15 0.31 -10.34
CA GLU A 24 -18.70 -0.96 -9.79
C GLU A 24 -17.21 -0.94 -9.42
N ASN A 25 -16.36 -0.35 -10.28
CA ASN A 25 -14.93 -0.24 -10.01
C ASN A 25 -14.66 0.69 -8.81
N LEU A 26 -15.37 1.78 -8.68
CA LEU A 26 -15.30 2.69 -7.53
C LEU A 26 -15.74 1.99 -6.24
N LEU A 27 -16.81 1.19 -6.28
CA LEU A 27 -17.27 0.44 -5.12
C LEU A 27 -16.24 -0.61 -4.69
N LYS A 28 -15.68 -1.38 -5.62
CA LYS A 28 -14.62 -2.37 -5.34
C LYS A 28 -13.39 -1.71 -4.72
N MET A 29 -13.00 -0.55 -5.22
CA MET A 29 -11.88 0.21 -4.67
C MET A 29 -12.17 0.71 -3.25
N ARG A 30 -13.37 1.25 -2.98
CA ARG A 30 -13.78 1.68 -1.62
C ARG A 30 -13.80 0.53 -0.64
N LEU A 31 -14.37 -0.61 -1.03
CA LEU A 31 -14.39 -1.82 -0.21
C LEU A 31 -12.98 -2.33 0.10
N PHE A 32 -12.08 -2.29 -0.89
CA PHE A 32 -10.68 -2.65 -0.68
C PHE A 32 -10.01 -1.77 0.38
N PHE A 33 -10.14 -0.44 0.28
CA PHE A 33 -9.56 0.48 1.27
C PHE A 33 -10.20 0.30 2.65
N LEU A 34 -11.49 0.01 2.72
CA LEU A 34 -12.17 -0.26 3.98
C LEU A 34 -11.63 -1.54 4.65
N TRP A 35 -11.52 -2.63 3.91
CA TRP A 35 -10.95 -3.88 4.40
C TRP A 35 -9.48 -3.71 4.82
N PHE A 36 -8.71 -2.96 4.05
CA PHE A 36 -7.34 -2.61 4.38
C PHE A 36 -7.26 -1.90 5.74
N THR A 37 -8.09 -0.87 5.94
CA THR A 37 -8.13 -0.09 7.18
C THR A 37 -8.57 -0.96 8.37
N LEU A 38 -9.62 -1.76 8.21
CA LEU A 38 -10.10 -2.67 9.26
C LEU A 38 -9.03 -3.68 9.69
N LEU A 39 -8.34 -4.28 8.71
CA LEU A 39 -7.27 -5.23 9.01
C LEU A 39 -6.09 -4.56 9.72
N PHE A 40 -5.74 -3.35 9.31
CA PHE A 40 -4.66 -2.58 9.93
C PHE A 40 -5.01 -2.20 11.38
N ILE A 41 -6.26 -1.79 11.64
CA ILE A 41 -6.78 -1.53 12.98
C ILE A 41 -6.77 -2.81 13.83
N PHE A 42 -7.18 -3.94 13.26
CA PHE A 42 -7.19 -5.23 13.95
C PHE A 42 -5.78 -5.65 14.40
N ILE A 43 -4.79 -5.54 13.51
CA ILE A 43 -3.39 -5.85 13.83
C ILE A 43 -2.87 -4.88 14.90
N GLY A 44 -3.22 -3.58 14.80
CA GLY A 44 -2.86 -2.59 15.80
C GLY A 44 -3.46 -2.90 17.17
N ALA A 45 -4.72 -3.30 17.21
CA ALA A 45 -5.39 -3.69 18.46
C ALA A 45 -4.74 -4.93 19.11
N MET A 46 -4.39 -5.94 18.30
CA MET A 46 -3.67 -7.12 18.79
C MET A 46 -2.30 -6.76 19.36
N HIS A 47 -1.54 -5.91 18.64
CA HIS A 47 -0.23 -5.48 19.12
C HIS A 47 -0.33 -4.61 20.38
N PHE A 48 -1.30 -3.68 20.43
CA PHE A 48 -1.59 -2.89 21.61
C PHE A 48 -1.92 -3.78 22.84
N THR A 49 -2.75 -4.80 22.63
CA THR A 49 -3.08 -5.77 23.69
C THR A 49 -1.85 -6.53 24.16
N ALA A 50 -0.98 -6.94 23.23
CA ALA A 50 0.27 -7.61 23.58
C ALA A 50 1.19 -6.73 24.43
N LEU A 51 1.35 -5.44 24.06
CA LEU A 51 2.12 -4.47 24.87
C LEU A 51 1.52 -4.30 26.26
N SER A 52 0.19 -4.21 26.35
CA SER A 52 -0.52 -4.08 27.66
C SER A 52 -0.33 -5.31 28.54
N LEU A 53 -0.31 -6.51 27.98
CA LEU A 53 -0.03 -7.75 28.71
C LEU A 53 1.43 -7.86 29.20
N MET A 54 2.33 -7.12 28.56
CA MET A 54 3.75 -7.05 28.95
C MET A 54 4.03 -5.86 29.89
N ASP A 55 3.02 -5.13 30.34
CA ASP A 55 3.14 -3.92 31.15
C ASP A 55 3.97 -2.81 30.49
N ILE A 56 3.99 -2.77 29.15
CA ILE A 56 4.74 -1.79 28.37
C ILE A 56 3.79 -0.68 27.91
N SER A 57 4.14 0.57 28.26
CA SER A 57 3.35 1.72 27.81
C SER A 57 3.50 1.91 26.30
N PRO A 58 2.40 2.05 25.52
CA PRO A 58 2.46 2.32 24.09
C PRO A 58 3.23 3.60 23.73
N ASN A 59 3.23 4.59 24.60
CA ASN A 59 3.93 5.86 24.37
C ASN A 59 5.45 5.72 24.46
N THR A 60 5.97 4.81 25.31
CA THR A 60 7.42 4.58 25.42
C THR A 60 8.01 3.91 24.18
N VAL A 61 7.19 3.23 23.38
CA VAL A 61 7.62 2.52 22.17
C VAL A 61 7.18 3.23 20.88
N PHE A 62 6.78 4.48 20.96
CA PHE A 62 6.33 5.28 19.81
C PHE A 62 5.28 4.55 18.95
N PHE A 63 4.38 3.82 19.61
CA PHE A 63 3.37 2.98 18.97
C PHE A 63 2.51 3.76 17.96
N TRP A 64 1.99 4.91 18.38
CA TRP A 64 1.09 5.72 17.55
C TRP A 64 1.80 6.30 16.33
N GLU A 65 3.02 6.80 16.50
CA GLU A 65 3.84 7.36 15.44
C GLU A 65 4.18 6.29 14.40
N CYS A 66 4.55 5.10 14.86
CA CYS A 66 4.86 3.96 13.99
C CYS A 66 3.63 3.49 13.22
N TYR A 67 2.48 3.35 13.87
CA TYR A 67 1.25 2.88 13.21
C TYR A 67 0.67 3.91 12.25
N LEU A 68 0.51 5.16 12.69
CA LEU A 68 -0.02 6.23 11.83
C LEU A 68 0.92 6.52 10.66
N GLY A 69 2.22 6.61 10.92
CA GLY A 69 3.22 6.84 9.88
C GLY A 69 3.22 5.75 8.82
N ASN A 70 3.25 4.47 9.23
CA ASN A 70 3.18 3.34 8.30
C ASN A 70 1.84 3.28 7.56
N TYR A 71 0.72 3.55 8.23
CA TYR A 71 -0.61 3.55 7.61
C TYR A 71 -0.71 4.60 6.49
N PHE A 72 -0.38 5.85 6.78
CA PHE A 72 -0.43 6.92 5.77
C PHE A 72 0.55 6.68 4.63
N LEU A 73 1.77 6.23 4.95
CA LEU A 73 2.79 5.95 3.94
C LEU A 73 2.38 4.79 3.04
N THR A 74 1.75 3.74 3.61
CA THR A 74 1.22 2.61 2.85
C THR A 74 0.06 3.04 1.93
N LEU A 75 -0.86 3.89 2.41
CA LEU A 75 -1.94 4.43 1.59
C LEU A 75 -1.41 5.28 0.43
N LEU A 76 -0.44 6.17 0.71
CA LEU A 76 0.18 7.01 -0.30
C LEU A 76 0.86 6.16 -1.38
N LEU A 77 1.64 5.16 -0.94
CA LEU A 77 2.35 4.26 -1.83
C LEU A 77 1.38 3.43 -2.68
N LEU A 78 0.35 2.86 -2.07
CA LEU A 78 -0.66 2.10 -2.77
C LEU A 78 -1.39 2.95 -3.82
N PHE A 79 -1.74 4.19 -3.47
CA PHE A 79 -2.33 5.13 -4.42
C PHE A 79 -1.39 5.45 -5.58
N ALA A 80 -0.12 5.72 -5.29
CA ALA A 80 0.90 5.99 -6.30
C ALA A 80 1.12 4.78 -7.22
N LEU A 81 1.18 3.56 -6.67
CA LEU A 81 1.32 2.32 -7.43
C LEU A 81 0.12 2.06 -8.34
N LEU A 82 -1.11 2.23 -7.84
CA LEU A 82 -2.31 2.06 -8.65
C LEU A 82 -2.35 3.06 -9.82
N ARG A 83 -1.86 4.27 -9.61
CA ARG A 83 -1.76 5.29 -10.65
C ARG A 83 -0.64 5.02 -11.65
N ALA A 84 0.52 4.57 -11.15
CA ALA A 84 1.66 4.22 -11.98
C ALA A 84 1.39 2.97 -12.83
N PHE A 85 0.59 2.04 -12.34
CA PHE A 85 0.23 0.80 -13.03
C PHE A 85 -0.40 1.04 -14.40
N GLU A 86 -1.21 2.08 -14.53
CA GLU A 86 -1.88 2.43 -15.78
C GLU A 86 -0.90 2.89 -16.89
N ARG A 87 0.29 3.37 -16.51
CA ARG A 87 1.27 3.94 -17.42
C ARG A 87 2.56 3.13 -17.55
N LEU A 88 2.94 2.41 -16.49
CA LEU A 88 4.25 1.80 -16.33
C LEU A 88 4.16 0.33 -15.90
N SER A 89 3.23 -0.44 -16.46
CA SER A 89 2.96 -1.84 -16.08
C SER A 89 4.21 -2.71 -16.09
N HIS A 90 5.11 -2.56 -17.10
CA HIS A 90 6.37 -3.31 -17.20
C HIS A 90 7.37 -3.00 -16.08
N SER A 91 7.33 -1.79 -15.53
CA SER A 91 8.29 -1.34 -14.51
C SER A 91 7.70 -1.34 -13.10
N ILE A 92 6.45 -1.78 -12.94
CA ILE A 92 5.72 -1.64 -11.67
C ILE A 92 6.40 -2.38 -10.51
N ALA A 93 7.01 -3.53 -10.77
CA ALA A 93 7.73 -4.30 -9.76
C ALA A 93 8.95 -3.52 -9.24
N TRP A 94 9.71 -2.86 -10.13
CA TRP A 94 10.84 -2.02 -9.74
C TRP A 94 10.41 -0.78 -8.97
N ILE A 95 9.32 -0.13 -9.41
CA ILE A 95 8.74 1.03 -8.72
C ILE A 95 8.31 0.62 -7.31
N TYR A 96 7.65 -0.54 -7.16
CA TYR A 96 7.24 -1.08 -5.87
C TYR A 96 8.46 -1.36 -4.97
N LEU A 97 9.49 -2.00 -5.50
CA LEU A 97 10.71 -2.31 -4.75
C LEU A 97 11.40 -1.04 -4.24
N LEU A 98 11.56 -0.04 -5.11
CA LEU A 98 12.17 1.25 -4.75
C LEU A 98 11.32 1.99 -3.70
N ALA A 99 10.01 1.99 -3.86
CA ALA A 99 9.10 2.66 -2.95
C ALA A 99 9.05 1.97 -1.57
N SER A 100 9.10 0.63 -1.52
CA SER A 100 9.22 -0.12 -0.26
C SER A 100 10.57 0.14 0.42
N GLY A 101 11.65 0.19 -0.35
CA GLY A 101 12.98 0.55 0.15
C GLY A 101 13.04 1.98 0.70
N LEU A 102 12.40 2.93 0.01
CA LEU A 102 12.28 4.31 0.48
C LEU A 102 11.52 4.39 1.80
N LYS A 103 10.43 3.65 1.94
CA LYS A 103 9.65 3.54 3.17
C LYS A 103 10.50 3.04 4.33
N PHE A 104 11.34 2.03 4.07
CA PHE A 104 12.28 1.51 5.06
C PHE A 104 13.38 2.53 5.39
N ALA A 105 13.95 3.23 4.39
CA ALA A 105 14.94 4.27 4.59
C ALA A 105 14.40 5.45 5.42
N LEU A 106 13.13 5.83 5.23
CA LEU A 106 12.47 6.86 6.03
C LEU A 106 12.38 6.49 7.51
N PHE A 107 12.23 5.19 7.83
CA PHE A 107 12.34 4.72 9.21
C PHE A 107 13.69 5.05 9.83
N PHE A 108 14.78 4.71 9.16
CA PHE A 108 16.12 4.98 9.67
C PHE A 108 16.39 6.47 9.81
N LEU A 109 15.86 7.27 8.90
CA LEU A 109 16.09 8.72 8.91
C LEU A 109 15.28 9.44 9.99
N LEU A 110 14.03 9.05 10.20
CA LEU A 110 13.08 9.80 11.04
C LEU A 110 12.88 9.17 12.42
N LEU A 111 12.72 7.85 12.50
CA LEU A 111 12.35 7.16 13.74
C LEU A 111 13.54 6.62 14.52
N LEU A 112 14.59 6.15 13.83
CA LEU A 112 15.77 5.65 14.54
C LEU A 112 16.45 6.70 15.44
N PRO A 113 16.56 7.99 15.06
CA PRO A 113 17.09 9.02 15.96
C PRO A 113 16.20 9.21 17.21
N LEU A 114 14.87 9.11 17.07
CA LEU A 114 13.93 9.22 18.20
C LEU A 114 14.11 8.06 19.18
N PHE A 115 14.25 6.82 18.69
CA PHE A 115 14.53 5.64 19.52
C PHE A 115 15.88 5.70 20.24
N LYS A 116 16.86 6.41 19.70
CA LYS A 116 18.17 6.57 20.33
C LYS A 116 18.20 7.68 21.38
N ALA A 117 17.22 8.55 21.43
CA ALA A 117 17.18 9.67 22.36
C ALA A 117 17.13 9.22 23.84
N ASP A 118 16.58 8.03 24.11
CA ASP A 118 16.41 7.48 25.46
C ASP A 118 17.57 6.55 25.91
N GLU A 119 18.72 6.58 25.22
CA GLU A 119 19.92 5.77 25.52
C GLU A 119 19.74 4.24 25.52
N SER A 120 18.52 3.71 25.47
CA SER A 120 18.23 2.28 25.45
C SER A 120 17.21 1.92 24.38
N VAL A 121 17.66 1.56 23.17
CA VAL A 121 16.78 0.97 22.15
C VAL A 121 16.38 -0.42 22.59
N ILE A 122 15.21 -0.53 23.21
CA ILE A 122 14.64 -1.81 23.63
C ILE A 122 14.17 -2.58 22.39
N ASN A 123 14.32 -3.90 22.36
CA ASN A 123 13.86 -4.73 21.24
C ASN A 123 12.38 -4.51 20.91
N VAL A 124 11.57 -4.18 21.90
CA VAL A 124 10.12 -3.93 21.77
C VAL A 124 9.83 -2.69 20.91
N GLU A 125 10.64 -1.65 20.99
CA GLU A 125 10.50 -0.45 20.14
C GLU A 125 10.67 -0.78 18.65
N ARG A 126 11.60 -1.69 18.34
CA ARG A 126 11.77 -2.18 16.97
C ARG A 126 10.54 -2.92 16.48
N PHE A 127 9.89 -3.72 17.32
CA PHE A 127 8.65 -4.41 16.97
C PHE A 127 7.50 -3.42 16.72
N SER A 128 7.44 -2.31 17.44
CA SER A 128 6.44 -1.26 17.23
C SER A 128 6.49 -0.66 15.83
N PHE A 129 7.67 -0.64 15.20
CA PHE A 129 7.80 -0.27 13.80
C PHE A 129 7.58 -1.46 12.85
N PHE A 130 8.24 -2.60 13.10
CA PHE A 130 8.23 -3.72 12.16
C PHE A 130 6.85 -4.35 11.97
N VAL A 131 6.03 -4.44 13.02
CA VAL A 131 4.68 -5.02 12.92
C VAL A 131 3.82 -4.24 11.91
N PRO A 132 3.61 -2.91 12.03
CA PRO A 132 2.83 -2.16 11.05
C PRO A 132 3.51 -2.09 9.67
N TYR A 133 4.85 -2.08 9.61
CA TYR A 133 5.61 -2.09 8.36
C TYR A 133 5.35 -3.37 7.55
N PHE A 134 5.56 -4.55 8.14
CA PHE A 134 5.32 -5.82 7.45
C PHE A 134 3.87 -6.04 7.12
N SER A 135 2.95 -5.61 7.97
CA SER A 135 1.52 -5.65 7.69
C SER A 135 1.18 -4.83 6.43
N GLY A 136 1.70 -3.61 6.34
CA GLY A 136 1.55 -2.77 5.16
C GLY A 136 2.16 -3.40 3.91
N LEU A 137 3.36 -3.98 4.01
CA LEU A 137 4.07 -4.62 2.91
C LEU A 137 3.28 -5.82 2.34
N ILE A 138 2.74 -6.68 3.20
CA ILE A 138 1.92 -7.83 2.80
C ILE A 138 0.67 -7.37 2.06
N LEU A 139 0.00 -6.35 2.57
CA LEU A 139 -1.22 -5.81 1.96
C LEU A 139 -0.95 -5.13 0.61
N GLU A 140 0.12 -4.36 0.51
CA GLU A 140 0.56 -3.73 -0.75
C GLU A 140 0.91 -4.79 -1.80
N THR A 141 1.67 -5.80 -1.39
CA THR A 141 2.05 -6.93 -2.28
C THR A 141 0.82 -7.69 -2.76
N GLY A 142 -0.10 -8.00 -1.86
CA GLY A 142 -1.35 -8.68 -2.21
C GLY A 142 -2.22 -7.87 -3.18
N ALA A 143 -2.30 -6.56 -2.98
CA ALA A 143 -3.01 -5.66 -3.88
C ALA A 143 -2.37 -5.63 -5.28
N LEU A 144 -1.03 -5.57 -5.34
CA LEU A 144 -0.27 -5.55 -6.59
C LEU A 144 -0.44 -6.86 -7.36
N ILE A 145 -0.30 -8.02 -6.70
CA ILE A 145 -0.51 -9.35 -7.31
C ILE A 145 -1.93 -9.48 -7.85
N ASN A 146 -2.94 -9.08 -7.08
CA ASN A 146 -4.33 -9.14 -7.53
C ASN A 146 -4.60 -8.23 -8.74
N LYS A 147 -3.88 -7.14 -8.87
CA LYS A 147 -3.96 -6.25 -10.04
C LYS A 147 -3.26 -6.87 -11.25
N LEU A 148 -2.07 -7.47 -11.06
CA LEU A 148 -1.29 -8.13 -12.12
C LEU A 148 -2.04 -9.34 -12.69
N ASN A 149 -2.69 -10.14 -11.86
CA ASN A 149 -3.44 -11.32 -12.30
C ASN A 149 -4.70 -11.00 -13.13
N LYS A 150 -5.06 -9.73 -13.27
CA LYS A 150 -6.21 -9.26 -14.08
C LYS A 150 -5.79 -8.68 -15.44
N LEU A 151 -4.50 -8.71 -15.77
CA LEU A 151 -3.97 -8.36 -17.09
C LEU A 151 -4.03 -9.55 -18.03
#